data_c2c867eae3f27d015b451aba9438e7f9
#
_entry.id   c2c867eae3f27d015b451aba9438e7f9
#
_cell.length_a   1.000
_cell.length_b   1.000
_cell.length_c   1.000
_cell.angle_alpha   90.00
_cell.angle_beta   90.00
_cell.angle_gamma   90.00
#
_symmetry.space_group_name_H-M   'P 1'
#
loop_
_entity.id
_entity.type
_entity.pdbx_description
1 polymer ?
#
loop_
_entity_poly.entity_id
_entity_poly.type
_entity_poly.pdbx_seq_one_letter_code
_entity_poly.pdbx_strand_id
1 'polypeptide(L)'
;MKSWIALLLACLAFGLVIAGCGGDEEEGGDDAANTEQPAEEGSAGGGGGAEGEAGGGGGASVSMKSIQFDPSEIEVEAGETITFTNDEAVPHDVHKTSGPGADFSSGDVGGMQEGDTFELSLDKPGTYEYVCKVHAPGMAGTITVK
;
A
#
# COMPACT_ATOMS: atom_id res chain seq x y z
N MET A 1 -24.35 3.72 36.34
CA MET A 1 -25.79 3.43 36.40
C MET A 1 -26.51 4.36 35.44
N LYS A 2 -26.79 3.90 34.26
CA LYS A 2 -28.00 4.19 33.46
C LYS A 2 -27.91 3.36 32.20
N SER A 3 -28.68 2.32 32.29
CA SER A 3 -29.08 1.35 31.30
C SER A 3 -29.83 2.04 30.16
N TRP A 4 -29.47 1.72 28.92
CA TRP A 4 -30.40 1.88 27.78
C TRP A 4 -30.42 0.57 27.03
N ILE A 5 -31.41 -0.19 27.42
CA ILE A 5 -31.88 -1.41 26.78
C ILE A 5 -33.03 -0.98 25.85
N ALA A 6 -33.05 -1.65 24.71
CA ALA A 6 -34.17 -1.88 23.82
C ALA A 6 -34.51 -0.82 22.76
N LEU A 7 -34.30 -1.20 21.54
CA LEU A 7 -35.44 -1.29 20.58
C LEU A 7 -35.18 -2.39 19.55
N LEU A 8 -35.86 -3.51 19.77
CA LEU A 8 -36.18 -4.55 18.79
C LEU A 8 -37.34 -4.08 17.91
N LEU A 9 -37.36 -4.48 16.66
CA LEU A 9 -38.47 -4.95 15.81
C LEU A 9 -38.18 -4.54 14.37
N ALA A 10 -37.79 -5.50 13.50
CA ALA A 10 -38.66 -6.33 12.67
C ALA A 10 -39.24 -5.60 11.43
N CYS A 11 -38.78 -5.99 10.26
CA CYS A 11 -39.52 -6.09 9.00
C CYS A 11 -38.76 -7.10 8.12
N LEU A 12 -39.19 -8.35 8.08
CA LEU A 12 -40.14 -9.02 7.19
C LEU A 12 -39.89 -8.77 5.70
N ALA A 13 -39.33 -9.83 5.11
CA ALA A 13 -39.66 -10.48 3.83
C ALA A 13 -40.21 -9.63 2.68
N PHE A 14 -39.48 -9.59 1.59
CA PHE A 14 -40.08 -9.64 0.27
C PHE A 14 -39.20 -10.49 -0.65
N GLY A 15 -39.69 -11.68 -0.90
CA GLY A 15 -39.18 -12.53 -1.96
C GLY A 15 -39.72 -12.02 -3.31
N LEU A 16 -38.84 -12.01 -4.30
CA LEU A 16 -39.29 -12.05 -5.69
C LEU A 16 -38.34 -12.94 -6.49
N VAL A 17 -38.87 -14.08 -6.84
CA VAL A 17 -38.36 -15.03 -7.82
C VAL A 17 -38.61 -14.45 -9.21
N ILE A 18 -37.57 -14.30 -10.01
CA ILE A 18 -37.73 -14.22 -11.47
C ILE A 18 -36.81 -15.25 -12.07
N ALA A 19 -37.40 -16.34 -12.51
CA ALA A 19 -36.82 -17.28 -13.47
C ALA A 19 -36.94 -16.65 -14.86
N GLY A 20 -35.83 -16.67 -15.60
CA GLY A 20 -35.81 -16.27 -17.00
C GLY A 20 -34.75 -17.12 -17.72
N CYS A 21 -35.24 -18.16 -18.37
CA CYS A 21 -34.54 -18.98 -19.38
C CYS A 21 -34.26 -18.19 -20.66
N GLY A 22 -33.25 -18.66 -21.39
CA GLY A 22 -32.99 -18.34 -22.79
C GLY A 22 -31.47 -18.16 -22.94
N GLY A 23 -30.63 -19.06 -23.44
CA GLY A 23 -30.75 -19.78 -24.69
C GLY A 23 -30.16 -18.89 -25.76
N ASP A 24 -28.94 -19.12 -26.20
CA ASP A 24 -28.63 -19.62 -27.51
C ASP A 24 -27.11 -19.68 -27.73
N GLU A 25 -26.74 -20.80 -28.28
CA GLU A 25 -25.46 -21.17 -28.88
C GLU A 25 -25.23 -20.35 -30.16
N GLU A 26 -24.00 -20.00 -30.45
CA GLU A 26 -23.45 -20.02 -31.81
C GLU A 26 -21.93 -20.16 -31.75
N GLU A 27 -21.52 -21.20 -32.26
CA GLU A 27 -20.35 -21.71 -32.91
C GLU A 27 -19.61 -20.71 -33.79
N GLY A 28 -18.27 -20.87 -33.84
CA GLY A 28 -17.62 -20.75 -35.11
C GLY A 28 -16.47 -19.77 -35.23
N GLY A 29 -15.29 -20.33 -35.50
CA GLY A 29 -14.30 -19.63 -36.26
C GLY A 29 -12.87 -19.79 -35.80
N ASP A 30 -12.26 -20.90 -36.22
CA ASP A 30 -10.84 -21.06 -36.40
C ASP A 30 -10.23 -19.88 -37.16
N ASP A 31 -9.08 -19.40 -36.74
CA ASP A 31 -7.96 -19.24 -37.64
C ASP A 31 -6.65 -19.03 -36.90
N ALA A 32 -5.77 -19.95 -37.18
CA ALA A 32 -4.37 -19.94 -36.82
C ALA A 32 -3.62 -18.94 -37.72
N ALA A 33 -2.78 -18.14 -37.10
CA ALA A 33 -1.59 -17.60 -37.75
C ALA A 33 -0.54 -17.24 -36.72
N ASN A 34 0.25 -18.16 -36.40
CA ASN A 34 1.71 -18.17 -36.39
C ASN A 34 2.30 -16.89 -37.02
N THR A 35 3.00 -16.12 -36.19
CA THR A 35 4.11 -15.30 -36.68
C THR A 35 5.16 -15.22 -35.57
N GLU A 36 6.29 -15.69 -35.98
CA GLU A 36 7.58 -15.86 -35.39
C GLU A 36 8.07 -14.63 -34.61
N GLN A 37 8.70 -14.96 -33.48
CA GLN A 37 9.63 -14.16 -32.72
C GLN A 37 10.89 -13.89 -33.55
N PRO A 38 11.54 -12.76 -33.37
CA PRO A 38 12.98 -12.80 -33.17
C PRO A 38 13.39 -12.36 -31.79
N ALA A 39 14.20 -13.22 -31.20
CA ALA A 39 15.05 -12.92 -30.08
C ALA A 39 16.03 -11.82 -30.49
N GLU A 40 16.12 -10.78 -29.69
CA GLU A 40 17.31 -9.94 -29.59
C GLU A 40 17.83 -10.01 -28.18
N GLU A 41 18.96 -10.60 -28.06
CA GLU A 41 19.84 -10.54 -26.91
C GLU A 41 20.34 -9.10 -26.75
N GLY A 42 20.38 -8.62 -25.53
CA GLY A 42 21.08 -7.38 -25.32
C GLY A 42 21.06 -6.86 -23.89
N SER A 43 22.07 -7.26 -23.18
CA SER A 43 22.84 -6.42 -22.25
C SER A 43 22.43 -6.43 -20.80
N ALA A 44 23.21 -7.17 -20.06
CA ALA A 44 23.56 -6.90 -18.68
C ALA A 44 23.96 -5.44 -18.50
N GLY A 45 23.44 -4.80 -17.49
CA GLY A 45 23.81 -3.48 -17.04
C GLY A 45 23.15 -3.18 -15.74
N GLY A 46 23.74 -3.50 -14.68
CA GLY A 46 24.40 -2.65 -13.78
C GLY A 46 23.50 -2.30 -12.61
N GLY A 47 23.72 -2.97 -11.46
CA GLY A 47 23.31 -2.50 -10.15
C GLY A 47 23.65 -1.03 -9.98
N GLY A 48 22.66 -0.22 -9.78
CA GLY A 48 22.73 1.11 -9.27
C GLY A 48 21.98 1.12 -7.97
N GLY A 49 22.65 0.85 -6.87
CA GLY A 49 22.20 1.25 -5.56
C GLY A 49 22.07 2.76 -5.63
N ALA A 50 20.86 3.26 -5.67
CA ALA A 50 20.61 4.65 -5.39
C ALA A 50 20.73 4.80 -3.88
N GLU A 51 21.94 5.12 -3.42
CA GLU A 51 22.15 5.82 -2.18
C GLU A 51 21.38 7.13 -2.32
N GLY A 52 20.23 7.22 -1.70
CA GLY A 52 19.48 8.45 -1.57
C GLY A 52 20.30 9.39 -0.71
N GLU A 53 21.01 10.32 -1.35
CA GLU A 53 21.66 11.43 -0.66
C GLU A 53 20.60 12.23 0.06
N ALA A 54 20.67 12.22 1.37
CA ALA A 54 20.07 13.20 2.24
C ALA A 54 20.69 14.56 1.96
N GLY A 55 20.16 15.27 0.98
CA GLY A 55 20.52 16.64 0.64
C GLY A 55 19.62 17.60 1.39
N GLY A 56 20.23 18.44 2.22
CA GLY A 56 19.66 19.40 3.11
C GLY A 56 18.38 20.11 2.70
N GLY A 57 17.42 20.20 3.62
CA GLY A 57 16.29 21.12 3.60
C GLY A 57 15.03 20.64 2.93
N GLY A 58 14.98 19.42 2.46
CA GLY A 58 13.77 18.78 1.94
C GLY A 58 13.56 17.44 2.64
N GLY A 59 12.39 17.19 3.14
CA GLY A 59 12.06 15.98 3.88
C GLY A 59 12.34 14.68 3.14
N ALA A 60 12.45 13.58 3.88
CA ALA A 60 12.64 12.25 3.30
C ALA A 60 11.39 11.78 2.58
N SER A 61 11.54 11.02 1.50
CA SER A 61 10.42 10.46 0.75
C SER A 61 10.52 8.94 0.69
N VAL A 62 9.36 8.28 0.87
CA VAL A 62 9.22 6.82 0.75
C VAL A 62 8.08 6.52 -0.21
N SER A 63 8.37 5.83 -1.28
CA SER A 63 7.37 5.34 -2.24
C SER A 63 6.86 3.97 -1.81
N MET A 64 5.55 3.76 -1.91
CA MET A 64 4.93 2.45 -1.79
C MET A 64 4.63 1.92 -3.18
N LYS A 65 5.46 0.96 -3.63
CA LYS A 65 5.34 0.34 -4.96
C LYS A 65 5.83 -1.10 -4.93
N SER A 66 5.28 -1.93 -5.80
CA SER A 66 5.62 -3.37 -5.88
C SER A 66 5.46 -4.08 -4.53
N ILE A 67 4.46 -3.64 -3.74
CA ILE A 67 4.18 -4.15 -2.39
C ILE A 67 5.41 -4.02 -1.46
N GLN A 68 6.10 -2.89 -1.56
CA GLN A 68 7.28 -2.56 -0.76
C GLN A 68 7.33 -1.07 -0.43
N PHE A 69 8.00 -0.71 0.65
CA PHE A 69 8.47 0.64 0.89
C PHE A 69 9.82 0.84 0.20
N ASP A 70 9.96 1.92 -0.56
CA ASP A 70 11.18 2.23 -1.31
C ASP A 70 11.61 3.69 -1.08
N PRO A 71 12.72 3.95 -0.38
CA PRO A 71 13.55 2.95 0.31
C PRO A 71 12.85 2.36 1.55
N SER A 72 13.18 1.12 1.91
CA SER A 72 12.65 0.46 3.11
C SER A 72 13.35 0.91 4.40
N GLU A 73 14.51 1.51 4.29
CA GLU A 73 15.29 2.05 5.41
C GLU A 73 15.66 3.50 5.10
N ILE A 74 15.35 4.41 6.02
CA ILE A 74 15.69 5.82 5.91
C ILE A 74 16.32 6.33 7.20
N GLU A 75 17.12 7.38 7.06
CA GLU A 75 17.73 8.11 8.17
C GLU A 75 17.35 9.58 8.04
N VAL A 76 16.87 10.19 9.11
CA VAL A 76 16.39 11.57 9.16
C VAL A 76 16.83 12.27 10.44
N GLU A 77 16.86 13.58 10.41
CA GLU A 77 17.05 14.40 11.62
C GLU A 77 15.72 14.51 12.40
N ALA A 78 15.83 14.71 13.73
CA ALA A 78 14.65 14.93 14.56
C ALA A 78 13.84 16.14 14.07
N GLY A 79 12.53 15.95 13.89
CA GLY A 79 11.62 16.99 13.39
C GLY A 79 11.57 17.10 11.85
N GLU A 80 12.37 16.34 11.13
CA GLU A 80 12.32 16.30 9.67
C GLU A 80 11.01 15.65 9.20
N THR A 81 10.43 16.17 8.11
CA THR A 81 9.21 15.61 7.51
C THR A 81 9.55 14.43 6.62
N ILE A 82 8.84 13.34 6.81
CA ILE A 82 8.90 12.14 5.99
C ILE A 82 7.58 12.04 5.23
N THR A 83 7.63 11.93 3.91
CA THR A 83 6.44 11.79 3.06
C THR A 83 6.38 10.38 2.48
N PHE A 84 5.33 9.66 2.79
CA PHE A 84 4.99 8.37 2.18
C PHE A 84 4.00 8.62 1.05
N THR A 85 4.24 8.02 -0.12
CA THR A 85 3.33 8.13 -1.27
C THR A 85 2.96 6.73 -1.77
N ASN A 86 1.67 6.48 -2.00
CA ASN A 86 1.25 5.26 -2.68
C ASN A 86 1.34 5.47 -4.20
N ASP A 87 2.35 4.86 -4.82
CA ASP A 87 2.64 4.97 -6.25
C ASP A 87 2.12 3.76 -7.06
N GLU A 88 1.17 2.99 -6.48
CA GLU A 88 0.55 1.87 -7.20
C GLU A 88 -0.94 1.72 -6.87
N ALA A 89 -1.67 1.02 -7.73
CA ALA A 89 -3.12 0.85 -7.59
C ALA A 89 -3.54 -0.08 -6.42
N VAL A 90 -2.58 -0.75 -5.78
CA VAL A 90 -2.83 -1.60 -4.62
C VAL A 90 -2.96 -0.72 -3.37
N PRO A 91 -4.00 -0.89 -2.54
CA PRO A 91 -4.15 -0.13 -1.31
C PRO A 91 -3.06 -0.45 -0.28
N HIS A 92 -2.54 0.58 0.36
CA HIS A 92 -1.53 0.48 1.41
C HIS A 92 -1.92 1.21 2.69
N ASP A 93 -1.09 1.08 3.70
CA ASP A 93 -1.11 1.84 4.93
C ASP A 93 0.29 1.89 5.56
N VAL A 94 0.48 2.78 6.53
CA VAL A 94 1.71 2.90 7.30
C VAL A 94 1.36 2.85 8.78
N HIS A 95 1.84 1.85 9.50
CA HIS A 95 1.60 1.69 10.93
C HIS A 95 2.88 1.38 11.68
N LYS A 96 3.16 2.16 12.72
CA LYS A 96 4.26 1.87 13.64
C LYS A 96 4.06 0.52 14.34
N THR A 97 5.14 -0.24 14.46
CA THR A 97 5.18 -1.50 15.21
C THR A 97 6.10 -1.42 16.41
N SER A 98 7.18 -0.64 16.33
CA SER A 98 8.09 -0.43 17.46
C SER A 98 8.78 0.94 17.37
N GLY A 99 9.48 1.32 18.46
CA GLY A 99 10.25 2.54 18.54
C GLY A 99 9.74 3.52 19.58
N PRO A 100 10.49 4.62 19.86
CA PRO A 100 10.17 5.57 20.91
C PRO A 100 8.91 6.41 20.61
N GLY A 101 8.38 7.10 21.63
CA GLY A 101 7.30 8.05 21.48
C GLY A 101 5.93 7.45 21.23
N ALA A 102 5.01 8.29 20.75
CA ALA A 102 3.64 7.89 20.45
C ALA A 102 3.56 7.00 19.19
N ASP A 103 2.47 6.26 19.08
CA ASP A 103 2.17 5.52 17.86
C ASP A 103 1.80 6.47 16.72
N PHE A 104 2.11 6.06 15.50
CA PHE A 104 1.65 6.74 14.29
C PHE A 104 0.98 5.76 13.33
N SER A 105 0.11 6.31 12.51
CA SER A 105 -0.65 5.57 11.51
C SER A 105 -1.12 6.51 10.41
N SER A 106 -1.12 6.04 9.17
CA SER A 106 -1.73 6.75 8.04
C SER A 106 -3.26 6.69 8.02
N GLY A 107 -3.88 6.07 9.05
CA GLY A 107 -5.32 5.89 9.15
C GLY A 107 -5.75 4.44 9.12
N ASP A 108 -6.85 4.16 8.44
CA ASP A 108 -7.43 2.81 8.34
C ASP A 108 -6.51 1.85 7.58
N VAL A 109 -6.65 0.55 7.87
CA VAL A 109 -5.92 -0.51 7.15
C VAL A 109 -6.31 -0.48 5.66
N GLY A 110 -5.29 -0.30 4.79
CA GLY A 110 -5.52 -0.14 3.35
C GLY A 110 -6.17 1.17 2.96
N GLY A 111 -6.08 2.19 3.81
CA GLY A 111 -6.72 3.49 3.59
C GLY A 111 -6.07 4.36 2.55
N MET A 112 -4.80 4.12 2.20
CA MET A 112 -4.07 4.89 1.20
C MET A 112 -4.27 4.28 -0.19
N GLN A 113 -4.94 5.03 -1.06
CA GLN A 113 -5.14 4.67 -2.47
C GLN A 113 -4.01 5.23 -3.34
N GLU A 114 -3.95 4.84 -4.62
CA GLU A 114 -2.97 5.37 -5.57
C GLU A 114 -2.96 6.91 -5.58
N GLY A 115 -1.78 7.48 -5.41
CA GLY A 115 -1.55 8.93 -5.33
C GLY A 115 -1.75 9.55 -3.95
N ASP A 116 -2.25 8.81 -2.96
CA ASP A 116 -2.39 9.32 -1.60
C ASP A 116 -1.03 9.46 -0.92
N THR A 117 -0.94 10.46 -0.05
CA THR A 117 0.27 10.76 0.72
C THR A 117 -0.01 10.76 2.22
N PHE A 118 0.98 10.37 3.00
CA PHE A 118 1.00 10.48 4.46
C PHE A 118 2.28 11.16 4.90
N GLU A 119 2.15 12.26 5.65
CA GLU A 119 3.29 13.00 6.21
C GLU A 119 3.47 12.67 7.69
N LEU A 120 4.72 12.45 8.07
CA LEU A 120 5.13 12.09 9.42
C LEU A 120 6.35 12.91 9.84
N SER A 121 6.36 13.41 11.08
CA SER A 121 7.53 14.00 11.71
C SER A 121 7.78 13.35 13.06
N LEU A 122 9.04 13.03 13.36
CA LEU A 122 9.46 12.32 14.57
C LEU A 122 10.52 13.14 15.32
N ASP A 123 10.19 13.59 16.54
CA ASP A 123 11.08 14.44 17.34
C ASP A 123 12.07 13.70 18.24
N LYS A 124 11.84 12.38 18.45
CA LYS A 124 12.66 11.60 19.38
C LYS A 124 13.69 10.78 18.63
N PRO A 125 14.97 10.93 18.91
CA PRO A 125 16.01 10.06 18.36
C PRO A 125 15.76 8.58 18.70
N GLY A 126 16.06 7.72 17.74
CA GLY A 126 15.91 6.26 17.87
C GLY A 126 15.46 5.58 16.59
N THR A 127 15.31 4.26 16.67
CA THR A 127 14.87 3.44 15.54
C THR A 127 13.40 3.13 15.68
N TYR A 128 12.66 3.34 14.60
CA TYR A 128 11.22 3.09 14.48
C TYR A 128 11.00 2.03 13.40
N GLU A 129 10.25 1.01 13.74
CA GLU A 129 9.82 0.01 12.77
C GLU A 129 8.35 0.25 12.39
N TYR A 130 8.01 0.03 11.15
CA TYR A 130 6.67 0.17 10.63
C TYR A 130 6.35 -0.88 9.57
N VAL A 131 5.06 -1.12 9.33
CA VAL A 131 4.57 -2.08 8.36
C VAL A 131 3.38 -1.52 7.61
N CYS A 132 3.12 -2.07 6.43
CA CYS A 132 1.80 -2.04 5.82
C CYS A 132 1.01 -3.25 6.34
N LYS A 133 -0.09 -3.01 7.06
CA LYS A 133 -0.88 -4.09 7.68
C LYS A 133 -1.58 -4.97 6.65
N VAL A 134 -1.92 -4.41 5.48
CA VAL A 134 -2.52 -5.17 4.37
C VAL A 134 -1.56 -6.27 3.89
N HIS A 135 -0.25 -5.99 3.89
CA HIS A 135 0.77 -6.86 3.29
C HIS A 135 1.80 -7.39 4.30
N ALA A 136 1.52 -7.21 5.60
CA ALA A 136 2.41 -7.72 6.65
C ALA A 136 2.50 -9.26 6.62
N PRO A 137 3.66 -9.84 6.96
CA PRO A 137 4.90 -9.18 7.36
C PRO A 137 5.81 -8.79 6.18
N GLY A 138 5.40 -9.03 4.94
CA GLY A 138 6.25 -8.87 3.76
C GLY A 138 6.60 -7.41 3.42
N MET A 139 5.76 -6.45 3.83
CA MET A 139 5.98 -5.02 3.58
C MET A 139 6.25 -4.31 4.89
N ALA A 140 7.52 -4.07 5.16
CA ALA A 140 8.02 -3.44 6.38
C ALA A 140 9.13 -2.45 6.09
N GLY A 141 9.34 -1.50 7.00
CA GLY A 141 10.42 -0.52 6.88
C GLY A 141 10.92 -0.02 8.23
N THR A 142 12.02 0.74 8.17
CA THR A 142 12.72 1.28 9.34
C THR A 142 13.08 2.75 9.13
N ILE A 143 12.81 3.57 10.15
CA ILE A 143 13.26 4.96 10.21
C ILE A 143 14.25 5.09 11.36
N THR A 144 15.43 5.63 11.08
CA THR A 144 16.40 6.02 12.09
C THR A 144 16.40 7.52 12.24
N VAL A 145 16.03 8.02 13.42
CA VAL A 145 16.05 9.45 13.77
C VAL A 145 17.31 9.75 14.56
N LYS A 146 18.06 10.76 14.14
CA LYS A 146 19.29 11.25 14.78
C LYS A 146 19.07 12.46 15.68
#